data_78d41abceada24b210fdb4b9c4bdf1b0
#
_entry.id   78d41abceada24b210fdb4b9c4bdf1b0
#
_cell.length_a   1.000
_cell.length_b   1.000
_cell.length_c   1.000
_cell.angle_alpha   90.00
_cell.angle_beta   90.00
_cell.angle_gamma   90.00
#
_symmetry.space_group_name_H-M   'P 1'
#
loop_
_entity.id
_entity.type
_entity.pdbx_description
1 polymer ?
#
loop_
_entity_poly.entity_id
_entity_poly.type
_entity_poly.pdbx_seq_one_letter_code
_entity_poly.pdbx_strand_id
1 'polypeptide(L)'
;MKKKAWIGILAAALVLLVAAGVFVGVNYTLVSGTLVSRHAETIDLRGKNITAKQLTKARKKLPDAHILWDIAIGGKTFDGESENIVTADFTAGDIPAFARLENLASADVSACSDISAILALRAALPEVRVFWTVPLAGESFDGDSENIIVPDASEEELRAALVRLPELKTLTLTGSTFSLESQLALKEKFPSVSFVWDVTLAGKTFV
;
A
#
# COMPACT_ATOMS: atom_id res chain seq x y z
N MET A 1 -50.83 37.87 -36.01
CA MET A 1 -50.98 36.46 -35.58
C MET A 1 -49.65 35.75 -35.26
N LYS A 2 -48.51 36.05 -35.94
CA LYS A 2 -47.22 35.33 -35.72
C LYS A 2 -46.61 35.49 -34.32
N LYS A 3 -46.73 36.64 -33.64
CA LYS A 3 -46.15 36.87 -32.27
C LYS A 3 -46.75 35.99 -31.18
N LYS A 4 -48.08 35.74 -31.20
CA LYS A 4 -48.77 34.89 -30.18
C LYS A 4 -48.36 33.42 -30.33
N ALA A 5 -48.13 32.93 -31.55
CA ALA A 5 -47.67 31.58 -31.80
C ALA A 5 -46.25 31.33 -31.25
N TRP A 6 -45.37 32.32 -31.42
CA TRP A 6 -43.99 32.27 -30.92
C TRP A 6 -43.92 32.26 -29.39
N ILE A 7 -44.77 33.02 -28.70
CA ILE A 7 -44.86 33.04 -27.26
C ILE A 7 -45.32 31.66 -26.74
N GLY A 8 -46.28 31.03 -27.43
CA GLY A 8 -46.74 29.69 -27.05
C GLY A 8 -45.64 28.60 -27.22
N ILE A 9 -44.84 28.66 -28.28
CA ILE A 9 -43.72 27.76 -28.53
C ILE A 9 -42.64 27.94 -27.45
N LEU A 10 -42.25 29.18 -27.12
CA LEU A 10 -41.30 29.48 -26.06
C LEU A 10 -41.76 28.99 -24.67
N ALA A 11 -43.03 29.18 -24.34
CA ALA A 11 -43.60 28.69 -23.09
C ALA A 11 -43.61 27.18 -23.03
N ALA A 12 -43.98 26.49 -24.11
CA ALA A 12 -43.90 25.01 -24.17
C ALA A 12 -42.48 24.47 -24.03
N ALA A 13 -41.50 25.11 -24.71
CA ALA A 13 -40.11 24.79 -24.61
C ALA A 13 -39.56 24.96 -23.17
N LEU A 14 -39.95 26.05 -22.50
CA LEU A 14 -39.57 26.30 -21.11
C LEU A 14 -40.13 25.22 -20.17
N VAL A 15 -41.39 24.85 -20.32
CA VAL A 15 -42.06 23.79 -19.53
C VAL A 15 -41.33 22.45 -19.73
N LEU A 16 -40.97 22.10 -20.96
CA LEU A 16 -40.22 20.88 -21.26
C LEU A 16 -38.82 20.88 -20.64
N LEU A 17 -38.12 22.01 -20.67
CA LEU A 17 -36.83 22.15 -20.03
C LEU A 17 -36.88 22.03 -18.52
N VAL A 18 -37.92 22.63 -17.89
CA VAL A 18 -38.14 22.50 -16.46
C VAL A 18 -38.53 21.08 -16.09
N ALA A 19 -39.41 20.43 -16.86
CA ALA A 19 -39.79 19.03 -16.63
C ALA A 19 -38.60 18.08 -16.79
N ALA A 20 -37.77 18.28 -17.81
CA ALA A 20 -36.50 17.52 -18.01
C ALA A 20 -35.52 17.75 -16.87
N GLY A 21 -35.37 19.00 -16.40
CA GLY A 21 -34.52 19.34 -15.26
C GLY A 21 -34.99 18.68 -13.97
N VAL A 22 -36.31 18.69 -13.70
CA VAL A 22 -36.90 17.99 -12.55
C VAL A 22 -36.71 16.49 -12.65
N PHE A 23 -36.97 15.90 -13.83
CA PHE A 23 -36.79 14.47 -14.07
C PHE A 23 -35.35 14.04 -13.80
N VAL A 24 -34.36 14.78 -14.32
CA VAL A 24 -32.94 14.51 -14.07
C VAL A 24 -32.62 14.68 -12.58
N GLY A 25 -33.07 15.73 -11.93
CA GLY A 25 -32.81 16.00 -10.52
C GLY A 25 -33.38 14.96 -9.56
N VAL A 26 -34.53 14.34 -9.93
CA VAL A 26 -35.19 13.30 -9.12
C VAL A 26 -34.51 11.94 -9.32
N ASN A 27 -34.18 11.56 -10.58
CA ASN A 27 -33.73 10.21 -10.90
C ASN A 27 -32.21 10.08 -10.96
N TYR A 28 -31.47 11.18 -11.07
CA TYR A 28 -30.01 11.15 -11.22
C TYR A 28 -29.33 12.03 -10.17
N THR A 29 -28.07 11.70 -9.88
CA THR A 29 -27.20 12.51 -9.04
C THR A 29 -25.80 12.60 -9.64
N LEU A 30 -25.08 13.69 -9.35
CA LEU A 30 -23.71 13.85 -9.80
C LEU A 30 -22.75 13.27 -8.73
N VAL A 31 -21.95 12.28 -9.15
CA VAL A 31 -20.93 11.65 -8.33
C VAL A 31 -19.59 11.78 -9.06
N SER A 32 -18.64 12.53 -8.47
CA SER A 32 -17.30 12.75 -9.05
C SER A 32 -17.31 13.14 -10.53
N GLY A 33 -18.24 14.03 -10.92
CA GLY A 33 -18.38 14.48 -12.32
C GLY A 33 -19.15 13.55 -13.24
N THR A 34 -19.64 12.39 -12.73
CA THR A 34 -20.46 11.44 -13.49
C THR A 34 -21.92 11.54 -13.07
N LEU A 35 -22.81 11.63 -14.06
CA LEU A 35 -24.25 11.58 -13.81
C LEU A 35 -24.65 10.11 -13.62
N VAL A 36 -25.16 9.77 -12.44
CA VAL A 36 -25.49 8.40 -12.04
C VAL A 36 -26.97 8.32 -11.64
N SER A 37 -27.65 7.24 -12.01
CA SER A 37 -29.01 6.98 -11.53
C SER A 37 -29.03 6.82 -10.02
N ARG A 38 -30.03 7.40 -9.35
CA ARG A 38 -30.23 7.22 -7.89
C ARG A 38 -30.64 5.79 -7.51
N HIS A 39 -31.06 5.00 -8.49
CA HIS A 39 -31.46 3.59 -8.35
C HIS A 39 -30.38 2.63 -8.92
N ALA A 40 -29.16 3.12 -9.15
CA ALA A 40 -28.08 2.27 -9.61
C ALA A 40 -27.66 1.30 -8.50
N GLU A 41 -27.64 0.01 -8.78
CA GLU A 41 -27.14 -1.02 -7.88
C GLU A 41 -25.62 -1.00 -7.79
N THR A 42 -24.96 -0.66 -8.89
CA THR A 42 -23.50 -0.57 -8.98
C THR A 42 -23.07 0.69 -9.70
N ILE A 43 -22.01 1.31 -9.18
CA ILE A 43 -21.42 2.53 -9.74
C ILE A 43 -19.92 2.29 -9.95
N ASP A 44 -19.46 2.41 -11.18
CA ASP A 44 -18.03 2.29 -11.50
C ASP A 44 -17.36 3.66 -11.54
N LEU A 45 -16.49 3.90 -10.54
CA LEU A 45 -15.68 5.11 -10.41
C LEU A 45 -14.19 4.82 -10.62
N ARG A 46 -13.81 3.63 -11.08
CA ARG A 46 -12.41 3.27 -11.36
C ARG A 46 -11.84 4.17 -12.46
N GLY A 47 -10.55 4.43 -12.41
CA GLY A 47 -9.85 5.35 -13.30
C GLY A 47 -10.14 6.85 -13.08
N LYS A 48 -10.95 7.20 -12.09
CA LYS A 48 -11.36 8.60 -11.84
C LYS A 48 -10.56 9.30 -10.74
N ASN A 49 -9.57 8.65 -10.15
CA ASN A 49 -8.73 9.20 -9.07
C ASN A 49 -9.57 9.88 -7.96
N ILE A 50 -10.63 9.22 -7.51
CA ILE A 50 -11.54 9.79 -6.51
C ILE A 50 -10.83 9.93 -5.16
N THR A 51 -11.08 11.05 -4.48
CA THR A 51 -10.57 11.27 -3.13
C THR A 51 -11.44 10.58 -2.08
N ALA A 52 -10.91 10.34 -0.88
CA ALA A 52 -11.68 9.82 0.25
C ALA A 52 -12.98 10.63 0.52
N LYS A 53 -12.88 11.97 0.45
CA LYS A 53 -14.03 12.85 0.60
C LYS A 53 -15.09 12.65 -0.48
N GLN A 54 -14.67 12.39 -1.72
CA GLN A 54 -15.59 12.11 -2.83
C GLN A 54 -16.25 10.75 -2.67
N LEU A 55 -15.50 9.71 -2.25
CA LEU A 55 -16.03 8.39 -1.96
C LEU A 55 -17.08 8.44 -0.85
N THR A 56 -16.76 9.08 0.29
CA THR A 56 -17.71 9.28 1.40
C THR A 56 -18.97 10.00 0.94
N LYS A 57 -18.83 11.04 0.09
CA LYS A 57 -19.96 11.77 -0.46
C LYS A 57 -20.79 10.92 -1.43
N ALA A 58 -20.17 10.04 -2.20
CA ALA A 58 -20.85 9.10 -3.09
C ALA A 58 -21.67 8.09 -2.29
N ARG A 59 -21.10 7.45 -1.28
CA ARG A 59 -21.79 6.52 -0.36
C ARG A 59 -22.97 7.17 0.36
N LYS A 60 -22.80 8.43 0.81
CA LYS A 60 -23.90 9.17 1.44
C LYS A 60 -25.06 9.47 0.48
N LYS A 61 -24.77 9.72 -0.79
CA LYS A 61 -25.80 10.01 -1.81
C LYS A 61 -26.53 8.76 -2.30
N LEU A 62 -25.84 7.64 -2.30
CA LEU A 62 -26.25 6.37 -2.87
C LEU A 62 -25.89 5.24 -1.91
N PRO A 63 -26.59 5.16 -0.75
CA PRO A 63 -26.21 4.25 0.33
C PRO A 63 -26.36 2.77 -0.03
N ASP A 64 -27.27 2.46 -0.96
CA ASP A 64 -27.57 1.08 -1.38
C ASP A 64 -26.75 0.62 -2.59
N ALA A 65 -25.97 1.54 -3.20
CA ALA A 65 -25.18 1.23 -4.38
C ALA A 65 -23.81 0.68 -4.00
N HIS A 66 -23.41 -0.41 -4.67
CA HIS A 66 -22.04 -0.91 -4.64
C HIS A 66 -21.15 0.01 -5.49
N ILE A 67 -20.13 0.63 -4.88
CA ILE A 67 -19.26 1.59 -5.55
C ILE A 67 -17.92 0.94 -5.83
N LEU A 68 -17.65 0.66 -7.11
CA LEU A 68 -16.34 0.21 -7.58
C LEU A 68 -15.41 1.41 -7.73
N TRP A 69 -14.24 1.36 -7.16
CA TRP A 69 -13.25 2.43 -7.19
C TRP A 69 -11.84 1.86 -7.11
N ASP A 70 -10.87 2.65 -7.46
CA ASP A 70 -9.47 2.26 -7.43
C ASP A 70 -8.61 3.30 -6.70
N ILE A 71 -7.39 2.86 -6.35
CA ILE A 71 -6.43 3.68 -5.66
C ILE A 71 -5.03 3.43 -6.23
N ALA A 72 -4.28 4.50 -6.45
CA ALA A 72 -2.90 4.42 -6.87
C ALA A 72 -1.97 4.40 -5.64
N ILE A 73 -1.05 3.44 -5.61
CA ILE A 73 -0.02 3.28 -4.58
C ILE A 73 1.26 2.87 -5.30
N GLY A 74 2.36 3.61 -5.11
CA GLY A 74 3.65 3.27 -5.70
C GLY A 74 3.61 3.09 -7.23
N GLY A 75 2.81 3.91 -7.93
CA GLY A 75 2.66 3.82 -9.39
C GLY A 75 1.81 2.67 -9.90
N LYS A 76 1.30 1.79 -9.02
CA LYS A 76 0.33 0.73 -9.35
C LYS A 76 -1.08 1.15 -8.94
N THR A 77 -2.08 0.60 -9.63
CA THR A 77 -3.48 0.81 -9.31
C THR A 77 -4.07 -0.47 -8.72
N PHE A 78 -4.75 -0.33 -7.58
CA PHE A 78 -5.42 -1.40 -6.85
C PHE A 78 -6.91 -1.15 -6.80
N ASP A 79 -7.71 -2.21 -6.80
CA ASP A 79 -9.13 -2.13 -6.50
C ASP A 79 -9.32 -1.64 -5.06
N GLY A 80 -10.27 -0.73 -4.85
CA GLY A 80 -10.52 -0.12 -3.54
C GLY A 80 -11.00 -1.09 -2.45
N GLU A 81 -11.47 -2.28 -2.85
CA GLU A 81 -11.91 -3.35 -1.96
C GLU A 81 -10.86 -4.45 -1.77
N SER A 82 -9.62 -4.25 -2.28
CA SER A 82 -8.55 -5.23 -2.15
C SER A 82 -8.24 -5.56 -0.70
N GLU A 83 -8.26 -6.85 -0.37
CA GLU A 83 -7.85 -7.37 0.95
C GLU A 83 -6.34 -7.59 1.03
N ASN A 84 -5.71 -7.88 -0.10
CA ASN A 84 -4.29 -8.19 -0.20
C ASN A 84 -3.68 -7.42 -1.37
N ILE A 85 -2.54 -6.77 -1.13
CA ILE A 85 -1.82 -6.05 -2.17
C ILE A 85 -0.34 -6.45 -2.21
N VAL A 86 0.25 -6.35 -3.40
CA VAL A 86 1.70 -6.53 -3.62
C VAL A 86 2.22 -5.30 -4.32
N THR A 87 3.10 -4.56 -3.67
CA THR A 87 3.71 -3.35 -4.23
C THR A 87 5.20 -3.26 -3.93
N ALA A 88 5.97 -2.74 -4.88
CA ALA A 88 7.41 -2.57 -4.75
C ALA A 88 7.78 -1.12 -4.40
N ASP A 89 7.28 -0.20 -5.18
CA ASP A 89 7.73 1.19 -5.16
C ASP A 89 6.66 2.06 -4.48
N PHE A 90 6.81 2.24 -3.17
CA PHE A 90 6.03 3.22 -2.44
C PHE A 90 6.91 4.03 -1.48
N THR A 91 6.41 5.17 -1.09
CA THR A 91 7.06 6.10 -0.17
C THR A 91 6.17 6.39 1.04
N ALA A 92 6.70 7.04 2.05
CA ALA A 92 5.89 7.50 3.18
C ALA A 92 4.70 8.40 2.75
N GLY A 93 4.81 9.08 1.60
CA GLY A 93 3.72 9.88 1.02
C GLY A 93 2.53 9.05 0.53
N ASP A 94 2.72 7.78 0.24
CA ASP A 94 1.66 6.86 -0.21
C ASP A 94 0.86 6.23 0.94
N ILE A 95 1.33 6.33 2.19
CA ILE A 95 0.68 5.72 3.37
C ILE A 95 -0.81 6.11 3.50
N PRO A 96 -1.22 7.38 3.29
CA PRO A 96 -2.64 7.73 3.31
C PRO A 96 -3.48 7.03 2.24
N ALA A 97 -2.86 6.56 1.15
CA ALA A 97 -3.53 5.79 0.12
C ALA A 97 -3.82 4.36 0.61
N PHE A 98 -2.87 3.69 1.28
CA PHE A 98 -3.10 2.39 1.93
C PHE A 98 -4.25 2.45 2.94
N ALA A 99 -4.31 3.49 3.77
CA ALA A 99 -5.37 3.69 4.77
C ALA A 99 -6.78 3.85 4.16
N ARG A 100 -6.88 4.05 2.85
CA ARG A 100 -8.17 4.11 2.14
C ARG A 100 -8.67 2.74 1.68
N LEU A 101 -7.82 1.72 1.68
CA LEU A 101 -8.21 0.33 1.41
C LEU A 101 -8.83 -0.25 2.68
N GLU A 102 -10.14 -0.05 2.85
CA GLU A 102 -10.85 -0.34 4.10
C GLU A 102 -10.84 -1.83 4.47
N ASN A 103 -10.69 -2.71 3.48
CA ASN A 103 -10.67 -4.17 3.67
C ASN A 103 -9.23 -4.74 3.68
N LEU A 104 -8.20 -3.89 3.64
CA LEU A 104 -6.82 -4.35 3.53
C LEU A 104 -6.42 -5.17 4.75
N ALA A 105 -6.16 -6.45 4.54
CA ALA A 105 -5.70 -7.39 5.54
C ALA A 105 -4.17 -7.58 5.49
N SER A 106 -3.58 -7.54 4.27
CA SER A 106 -2.13 -7.70 4.13
C SER A 106 -1.54 -6.87 2.99
N ALA A 107 -0.28 -6.48 3.17
CA ALA A 107 0.53 -5.81 2.16
C ALA A 107 1.90 -6.50 2.06
N ASP A 108 2.18 -7.11 0.90
CA ASP A 108 3.50 -7.59 0.55
C ASP A 108 4.31 -6.45 -0.09
N VAL A 109 5.33 -6.02 0.63
CA VAL A 109 6.23 -4.94 0.23
C VAL A 109 7.68 -5.43 0.08
N SER A 110 7.86 -6.74 -0.17
CA SER A 110 9.16 -7.39 -0.24
C SER A 110 10.12 -6.74 -1.24
N ALA A 111 9.60 -6.22 -2.34
CA ALA A 111 10.40 -5.55 -3.35
C ALA A 111 10.68 -4.05 -3.04
N CYS A 112 10.13 -3.50 -1.96
CA CYS A 112 10.43 -2.13 -1.53
C CYS A 112 11.83 -2.06 -0.90
N SER A 113 12.65 -1.13 -1.36
CA SER A 113 14.00 -0.91 -0.81
C SER A 113 14.03 0.08 0.36
N ASP A 114 13.01 0.91 0.53
CA ASP A 114 12.93 1.92 1.59
C ASP A 114 12.36 1.30 2.88
N ILE A 115 13.26 0.82 3.75
CA ILE A 115 12.87 0.26 5.05
C ILE A 115 12.14 1.28 5.94
N SER A 116 12.46 2.58 5.82
CA SER A 116 11.81 3.62 6.62
C SER A 116 10.35 3.76 6.23
N ALA A 117 10.03 3.68 4.92
CA ALA A 117 8.66 3.66 4.43
C ALA A 117 7.90 2.41 4.90
N ILE A 118 8.54 1.22 4.89
CA ILE A 118 7.96 -0.03 5.39
C ILE A 118 7.59 0.09 6.87
N LEU A 119 8.52 0.55 7.70
CA LEU A 119 8.28 0.70 9.15
C LEU A 119 7.22 1.77 9.44
N ALA A 120 7.20 2.86 8.68
CA ALA A 120 6.16 3.88 8.80
C ALA A 120 4.78 3.34 8.40
N LEU A 121 4.71 2.49 7.38
CA LEU A 121 3.46 1.82 6.98
C LEU A 121 2.95 0.88 8.08
N ARG A 122 3.82 0.04 8.67
CA ARG A 122 3.47 -0.82 9.83
C ARG A 122 2.94 -0.01 11.00
N ALA A 123 3.61 1.10 11.33
CA ALA A 123 3.19 1.96 12.44
C ALA A 123 1.85 2.65 12.18
N ALA A 124 1.58 3.02 10.93
CA ALA A 124 0.34 3.71 10.55
C ALA A 124 -0.87 2.77 10.45
N LEU A 125 -0.65 1.48 10.13
CA LEU A 125 -1.69 0.48 9.91
C LEU A 125 -1.42 -0.79 10.74
N PRO A 126 -1.56 -0.73 12.07
CA PRO A 126 -1.20 -1.84 12.97
C PRO A 126 -2.08 -3.09 12.77
N GLU A 127 -3.28 -2.95 12.22
CA GLU A 127 -4.20 -4.07 11.92
C GLU A 127 -3.89 -4.75 10.57
N VAL A 128 -3.04 -4.14 9.73
CA VAL A 128 -2.65 -4.69 8.44
C VAL A 128 -1.35 -5.46 8.59
N ARG A 129 -1.33 -6.71 8.14
CA ARG A 129 -0.10 -7.49 8.09
C ARG A 129 0.81 -6.97 6.98
N VAL A 130 1.76 -6.10 7.33
CA VAL A 130 2.82 -5.65 6.41
C VAL A 130 4.00 -6.61 6.52
N PHE A 131 4.37 -7.25 5.44
CA PHE A 131 5.51 -8.16 5.41
C PHE A 131 6.45 -7.85 4.23
N TRP A 132 7.72 -8.14 4.44
CA TRP A 132 8.76 -8.02 3.43
C TRP A 132 9.82 -9.09 3.65
N THR A 133 10.55 -9.40 2.60
CA THR A 133 11.66 -10.35 2.64
C THR A 133 13.00 -9.64 2.48
N VAL A 134 14.01 -10.21 3.10
CA VAL A 134 15.40 -9.73 3.03
C VAL A 134 16.28 -10.83 2.47
N PRO A 135 16.82 -10.67 1.23
CA PRO A 135 17.73 -11.62 0.67
C PRO A 135 19.10 -11.52 1.37
N LEU A 136 19.66 -12.66 1.72
CA LEU A 136 21.00 -12.75 2.34
C LEU A 136 21.61 -14.14 2.08
N ALA A 137 22.82 -14.20 1.56
CA ALA A 137 23.57 -15.44 1.26
C ALA A 137 22.76 -16.45 0.41
N GLY A 138 22.00 -15.98 -0.58
CA GLY A 138 21.17 -16.81 -1.46
C GLY A 138 19.87 -17.32 -0.86
N GLU A 139 19.58 -16.99 0.39
CA GLU A 139 18.30 -17.28 1.08
C GLU A 139 17.46 -16.01 1.22
N SER A 140 16.19 -16.17 1.61
CA SER A 140 15.27 -15.06 1.89
C SER A 140 14.72 -15.21 3.30
N PHE A 141 14.86 -14.18 4.11
CA PHE A 141 14.37 -14.12 5.48
C PHE A 141 13.20 -13.15 5.61
N ASP A 142 12.27 -13.44 6.51
CA ASP A 142 11.22 -12.48 6.84
C ASP A 142 11.84 -11.25 7.51
N GLY A 143 11.37 -10.07 7.14
CA GLY A 143 11.95 -8.81 7.62
C GLY A 143 11.75 -8.55 9.12
N ASP A 144 10.83 -9.26 9.76
CA ASP A 144 10.59 -9.25 11.21
C ASP A 144 11.21 -10.45 11.95
N SER A 145 12.14 -11.18 11.28
CA SER A 145 12.88 -12.27 11.91
C SER A 145 13.72 -11.77 13.08
N GLU A 146 13.58 -12.40 14.24
CA GLU A 146 14.37 -12.11 15.43
C GLU A 146 15.70 -12.88 15.48
N ASN A 147 15.73 -14.06 14.88
CA ASN A 147 16.90 -14.96 14.89
C ASN A 147 17.08 -15.55 13.50
N ILE A 148 18.27 -15.41 12.94
CA ILE A 148 18.62 -16.00 11.65
C ILE A 148 19.96 -16.69 11.72
N ILE A 149 20.10 -17.76 10.92
CA ILE A 149 21.34 -18.51 10.74
C ILE A 149 21.69 -18.41 9.27
N VAL A 150 22.89 -17.95 8.98
CA VAL A 150 23.34 -17.68 7.62
C VAL A 150 24.67 -18.39 7.37
N PRO A 151 24.77 -19.22 6.32
CA PRO A 151 26.06 -19.71 5.87
C PRO A 151 26.78 -18.60 5.11
N ASP A 152 28.09 -18.55 5.23
CA ASP A 152 29.06 -17.82 4.40
C ASP A 152 28.51 -16.58 3.63
N ALA A 153 28.11 -15.54 4.36
CA ALA A 153 27.70 -14.27 3.78
C ALA A 153 28.89 -13.30 3.67
N SER A 154 28.93 -12.49 2.64
CA SER A 154 29.90 -11.39 2.56
C SER A 154 29.56 -10.27 3.54
N GLU A 155 30.55 -9.47 3.92
CA GLU A 155 30.34 -8.32 4.82
C GLU A 155 29.39 -7.29 4.20
N GLU A 156 29.45 -7.08 2.88
CA GLU A 156 28.59 -6.14 2.16
C GLU A 156 27.12 -6.60 2.19
N GLU A 157 26.85 -7.87 1.90
CA GLU A 157 25.52 -8.45 1.98
C GLU A 157 24.94 -8.36 3.39
N LEU A 158 25.75 -8.66 4.43
CA LEU A 158 25.33 -8.54 5.82
C LEU A 158 24.96 -7.10 6.18
N ARG A 159 25.78 -6.14 5.81
CA ARG A 159 25.51 -4.73 6.09
C ARG A 159 24.22 -4.25 5.42
N ALA A 160 23.97 -4.67 4.20
CA ALA A 160 22.75 -4.34 3.46
C ALA A 160 21.52 -5.01 4.08
N ALA A 161 21.62 -6.29 4.44
CA ALA A 161 20.51 -7.04 5.03
C ALA A 161 20.15 -6.57 6.44
N LEU A 162 21.15 -6.32 7.31
CA LEU A 162 20.92 -5.92 8.72
C LEU A 162 20.15 -4.61 8.85
N VAL A 163 20.28 -3.67 7.93
CA VAL A 163 19.48 -2.44 7.90
C VAL A 163 17.99 -2.74 7.68
N ARG A 164 17.68 -3.85 6.99
CA ARG A 164 16.32 -4.26 6.64
C ARG A 164 15.71 -5.27 7.63
N LEU A 165 16.43 -5.63 8.69
CA LEU A 165 16.04 -6.57 9.73
C LEU A 165 15.98 -5.85 11.10
N PRO A 166 15.05 -4.93 11.31
CA PRO A 166 15.01 -4.06 12.49
C PRO A 166 14.72 -4.81 13.79
N GLU A 167 14.08 -5.98 13.72
CA GLU A 167 13.70 -6.81 14.88
C GLU A 167 14.76 -7.89 15.20
N LEU A 168 15.85 -7.95 14.43
CA LEU A 168 16.86 -9.00 14.59
C LEU A 168 17.58 -8.88 15.94
N LYS A 169 17.55 -9.97 16.70
CA LYS A 169 18.22 -10.10 18.01
C LYS A 169 19.49 -10.94 17.92
N THR A 170 19.45 -12.00 17.12
CA THR A 170 20.58 -12.92 17.00
C THR A 170 20.88 -13.25 15.54
N LEU A 171 22.12 -13.10 15.16
CA LEU A 171 22.65 -13.52 13.87
C LEU A 171 23.75 -14.59 14.11
N THR A 172 23.49 -15.80 13.65
CA THR A 172 24.50 -16.88 13.65
C THR A 172 25.10 -17.02 12.27
N LEU A 173 26.40 -16.87 12.18
CA LEU A 173 27.18 -16.97 10.94
C LEU A 173 28.00 -18.24 10.97
N THR A 174 27.68 -19.18 10.08
CA THR A 174 28.38 -20.47 9.97
C THR A 174 29.31 -20.44 8.77
N GLY A 175 30.57 -20.83 8.97
CA GLY A 175 31.59 -20.88 7.89
C GLY A 175 32.14 -19.52 7.48
N SER A 176 31.79 -18.43 8.15
CA SER A 176 32.27 -17.10 7.78
C SER A 176 33.73 -16.86 8.22
N THR A 177 34.51 -16.23 7.35
CA THR A 177 35.93 -15.92 7.57
C THR A 177 36.16 -14.42 7.82
N PHE A 178 35.29 -13.77 8.60
CA PHE A 178 35.47 -12.35 8.91
C PHE A 178 36.72 -12.07 9.75
N SER A 179 37.46 -11.02 9.38
CA SER A 179 38.52 -10.50 10.22
C SER A 179 37.99 -9.98 11.56
N LEU A 180 38.81 -9.98 12.60
CA LEU A 180 38.43 -9.41 13.88
C LEU A 180 37.98 -7.95 13.75
N GLU A 181 38.61 -7.18 12.88
CA GLU A 181 38.25 -5.79 12.58
C GLU A 181 36.84 -5.68 12.01
N SER A 182 36.49 -6.52 11.01
CA SER A 182 35.14 -6.58 10.44
C SER A 182 34.08 -6.97 11.47
N GLN A 183 34.39 -7.96 12.33
CA GLN A 183 33.50 -8.39 13.41
C GLN A 183 33.22 -7.24 14.40
N LEU A 184 34.26 -6.50 14.82
CA LEU A 184 34.12 -5.36 15.72
C LEU A 184 33.31 -4.23 15.06
N ALA A 185 33.58 -3.92 13.80
CA ALA A 185 32.85 -2.89 13.05
C ALA A 185 31.36 -3.24 12.89
N LEU A 186 31.00 -4.51 12.68
CA LEU A 186 29.61 -4.96 12.63
C LEU A 186 28.92 -4.81 13.99
N LYS A 187 29.57 -5.23 15.09
CA LYS A 187 29.05 -5.08 16.46
C LYS A 187 28.84 -3.62 16.85
N GLU A 188 29.77 -2.73 16.47
CA GLU A 188 29.66 -1.31 16.73
C GLU A 188 28.47 -0.68 15.97
N LYS A 189 28.32 -1.07 14.70
CA LYS A 189 27.24 -0.54 13.85
C LYS A 189 25.86 -1.06 14.21
N PHE A 190 25.75 -2.31 14.69
CA PHE A 190 24.50 -2.97 15.03
C PHE A 190 24.53 -3.49 16.49
N PRO A 191 24.56 -2.59 17.48
CA PRO A 191 24.78 -2.96 18.88
C PRO A 191 23.61 -3.75 19.50
N SER A 192 22.42 -3.72 18.88
CA SER A 192 21.24 -4.50 19.30
C SER A 192 21.30 -5.96 18.88
N VAL A 193 22.20 -6.31 17.93
CA VAL A 193 22.30 -7.67 17.37
C VAL A 193 23.38 -8.46 18.09
N SER A 194 23.05 -9.62 18.62
CA SER A 194 24.00 -10.61 19.13
C SER A 194 24.55 -11.42 17.97
N PHE A 195 25.83 -11.26 17.70
CA PHE A 195 26.53 -12.04 16.65
C PHE A 195 27.15 -13.30 17.24
N VAL A 196 26.85 -14.45 16.65
CA VAL A 196 27.44 -15.73 16.93
C VAL A 196 28.26 -16.15 15.72
N TRP A 197 29.56 -16.38 15.92
CA TRP A 197 30.52 -16.73 14.87
C TRP A 197 31.07 -18.13 15.12
N ASP A 198 31.31 -18.86 14.04
CA ASP A 198 32.14 -20.05 14.09
C ASP A 198 33.60 -19.68 14.39
N VAL A 199 34.17 -20.31 15.39
CA VAL A 199 35.59 -20.16 15.73
C VAL A 199 36.33 -21.46 15.39
N THR A 200 37.30 -21.41 14.46
CA THR A 200 38.14 -22.58 14.15
C THR A 200 39.41 -22.49 14.93
N LEU A 201 39.64 -23.44 15.85
CA LEU A 201 40.87 -23.61 16.61
C LEU A 201 41.48 -24.99 16.32
N ALA A 202 42.72 -25.01 15.87
CA ALA A 202 43.47 -26.24 15.56
C ALA A 202 42.69 -27.23 14.67
N GLY A 203 41.96 -26.70 13.65
CA GLY A 203 41.21 -27.50 12.70
C GLY A 203 39.85 -28.01 13.21
N LYS A 204 39.42 -27.61 14.41
CA LYS A 204 38.07 -27.87 14.93
C LYS A 204 37.27 -26.58 14.97
N THR A 205 36.04 -26.64 14.43
CA THR A 205 35.10 -25.51 14.43
C THR A 205 34.20 -25.60 15.65
N PHE A 206 34.04 -24.48 16.35
CA PHE A 206 33.14 -24.28 17.52
C PHE A 206 32.18 -23.15 17.17
N VAL A 207 30.92 -23.30 17.56
CA VAL A 207 29.86 -22.30 17.44
C VAL A 207 29.66 -21.64 18.78
#